data_ef8dae086d96d7c44e3ae5f7a7e7e734
#
_entry.id   ef8dae086d96d7c44e3ae5f7a7e7e734
#
_cell.length_a   1.000
_cell.length_b   1.000
_cell.length_c   1.000
_cell.angle_alpha   90.00
_cell.angle_beta   90.00
_cell.angle_gamma   90.00
#
_symmetry.space_group_name_H-M   'P 1'
#
loop_
_entity.id
_entity.type
_entity.pdbx_description
1 polymer ?
#
loop_
_entity_poly.entity_id
_entity_poly.type
_entity_poly.pdbx_seq_one_letter_code
_entity_poly.pdbx_strand_id
1 'polypeptide(L)'
;SPLEPLPVQYLDYSVWQREWLESGERQRQLDYWKAQLGNEHPLLELPGDRPRPPVQSHQGDLYRFDLSPELAERVRRFNAARGLTMFMTMTATLAALLYRYSGQQDLRIGAPVANRIRPESEGLIGAFLNTQVLRCRLDGQMSVGELLEQVRQTVIDGQSHQDLPFDHLVEALQPPRSAAYNPLFQVMCNVQRWEFQQTRQLAGMTVEYIANDARATKFDLNLEVTDLDQRLGCCLTYSRDLFDEPRIARMAGHWQNLLEALLGDPQRRIAELPLFAAEERERLLLAGTAGEAGLQGTLHGLFAA
;
A
#
# COMPACT_ATOMS: atom_id res chain seq x y z
N SER A 1 -4.96 31.10 -26.42
CA SER A 1 -4.93 29.66 -26.21
C SER A 1 -6.04 29.01 -27.07
N PRO A 2 -5.82 27.85 -27.69
CA PRO A 2 -6.89 27.12 -28.36
C PRO A 2 -7.80 26.38 -27.38
N LEU A 3 -7.47 26.40 -26.08
CA LEU A 3 -8.28 25.79 -25.02
C LEU A 3 -9.35 26.76 -24.57
N GLU A 4 -10.54 26.23 -24.27
CA GLU A 4 -11.61 27.00 -23.65
C GLU A 4 -11.18 27.54 -22.27
N PRO A 5 -11.67 28.72 -21.85
CA PRO A 5 -11.43 29.21 -20.51
C PRO A 5 -11.99 28.26 -19.47
N LEU A 6 -11.24 27.99 -18.42
CA LEU A 6 -11.74 27.21 -17.29
C LEU A 6 -12.81 27.98 -16.53
N PRO A 7 -13.93 27.33 -16.11
CA PRO A 7 -15.03 28.00 -15.41
C PRO A 7 -14.62 28.50 -14.03
N VAL A 8 -13.64 27.84 -13.42
CA VAL A 8 -13.07 28.18 -12.10
C VAL A 8 -11.55 27.98 -12.12
N GLN A 9 -10.85 28.57 -11.17
CA GLN A 9 -9.42 28.42 -10.98
C GLN A 9 -9.10 27.69 -9.67
N TYR A 10 -7.87 27.21 -9.50
CA TYR A 10 -7.46 26.51 -8.27
C TYR A 10 -7.66 27.34 -6.99
N LEU A 11 -7.52 28.66 -7.08
CA LEU A 11 -7.77 29.57 -5.96
C LEU A 11 -9.25 29.53 -5.52
N ASP A 12 -10.19 29.53 -6.48
CA ASP A 12 -11.62 29.46 -6.21
C ASP A 12 -11.96 28.14 -5.51
N TYR A 13 -11.36 27.02 -5.98
CA TYR A 13 -11.48 25.73 -5.30
C TYR A 13 -10.96 25.78 -3.86
N SER A 14 -9.81 26.40 -3.63
CA SER A 14 -9.19 26.48 -2.29
C SER A 14 -10.03 27.28 -1.31
N VAL A 15 -10.64 28.37 -1.77
CA VAL A 15 -11.57 29.19 -0.96
C VAL A 15 -12.81 28.37 -0.64
N TRP A 16 -13.43 27.78 -1.67
CA TRP A 16 -14.62 26.94 -1.51
C TRP A 16 -14.36 25.76 -0.55
N GLN A 17 -13.25 25.05 -0.68
CA GLN A 17 -12.91 23.90 0.17
C GLN A 17 -12.83 24.32 1.64
N ARG A 18 -12.20 25.47 1.92
CA ARG A 18 -12.10 26.00 3.29
C ARG A 18 -13.46 26.31 3.88
N GLU A 19 -14.28 27.08 3.17
CA GLU A 19 -15.62 27.45 3.61
C GLU A 19 -16.51 26.23 3.83
N TRP A 20 -16.43 25.27 2.91
CA TRP A 20 -17.20 24.03 3.00
C TRP A 20 -16.77 23.18 4.21
N LEU A 21 -15.48 23.04 4.46
CA LEU A 21 -14.99 22.35 5.66
C LEU A 21 -15.42 23.06 6.95
N GLU A 22 -15.42 24.39 6.98
CA GLU A 22 -15.83 25.19 8.13
C GLU A 22 -17.36 25.15 8.38
N SER A 23 -18.16 24.79 7.38
CA SER A 23 -19.64 24.68 7.50
C SER A 23 -20.11 23.47 8.33
N GLY A 24 -19.19 22.69 8.93
CA GLY A 24 -19.46 21.51 9.76
C GLY A 24 -18.94 20.21 9.17
N GLU A 25 -18.56 20.20 7.89
CA GLU A 25 -18.08 19.01 7.20
C GLU A 25 -16.75 18.49 7.77
N ARG A 26 -15.86 19.42 8.18
CA ARG A 26 -14.62 19.07 8.88
C ARG A 26 -14.88 18.21 10.12
N GLN A 27 -15.87 18.59 10.95
CA GLN A 27 -16.18 17.84 12.16
C GLN A 27 -16.76 16.46 11.83
N ARG A 28 -17.68 16.37 10.87
CA ARG A 28 -18.26 15.10 10.42
C ARG A 28 -17.18 14.11 9.97
N GLN A 29 -16.23 14.56 9.15
CA GLN A 29 -15.14 13.71 8.67
C GLN A 29 -14.15 13.37 9.78
N LEU A 30 -13.82 14.29 10.66
CA LEU A 30 -12.95 14.03 11.81
C LEU A 30 -13.56 12.98 12.76
N ASP A 31 -14.85 13.03 13.02
CA ASP A 31 -15.54 12.07 13.88
C ASP A 31 -15.44 10.64 13.30
N TYR A 32 -15.65 10.50 11.98
CA TYR A 32 -15.44 9.23 11.30
C TYR A 32 -14.00 8.73 11.45
N TRP A 33 -13.00 9.56 11.11
CA TRP A 33 -11.61 9.13 11.16
C TRP A 33 -11.13 8.83 12.57
N LYS A 34 -11.59 9.57 13.58
CA LYS A 34 -11.31 9.27 15.00
C LYS A 34 -11.91 7.95 15.42
N ALA A 35 -13.14 7.66 15.04
CA ALA A 35 -13.79 6.38 15.33
C ALA A 35 -13.07 5.22 14.60
N GLN A 36 -12.70 5.42 13.34
CA GLN A 36 -12.03 4.42 12.51
C GLN A 36 -10.61 4.12 13.01
N LEU A 37 -9.80 5.13 13.30
CA LEU A 37 -8.39 4.95 13.65
C LEU A 37 -8.14 4.75 15.14
N GLY A 38 -9.06 5.19 16.01
CA GLY A 38 -8.92 5.12 17.46
C GLY A 38 -7.82 6.03 18.00
N ASN A 39 -7.44 5.80 19.26
CA ASN A 39 -6.46 6.63 19.96
C ASN A 39 -5.04 6.03 19.97
N GLU A 40 -4.91 4.75 19.65
CA GLU A 40 -3.62 4.08 19.59
C GLU A 40 -3.10 4.06 18.15
N HIS A 41 -1.85 4.44 17.96
CA HIS A 41 -1.21 4.55 16.65
C HIS A 41 0.07 3.72 16.61
N PRO A 42 -0.05 2.37 16.58
CA PRO A 42 1.10 1.49 16.61
C PRO A 42 1.99 1.66 15.38
N LEU A 43 3.30 1.63 15.60
CA LEU A 43 4.26 1.54 14.51
C LEU A 43 4.17 0.14 13.89
N LEU A 44 4.18 0.07 12.58
CA LEU A 44 4.33 -1.21 11.87
C LEU A 44 5.79 -1.64 11.92
N GLU A 45 6.03 -2.81 12.53
CA GLU A 45 7.36 -3.39 12.68
C GLU A 45 7.56 -4.53 11.66
N LEU A 46 8.07 -4.18 10.50
CA LEU A 46 8.49 -5.18 9.51
C LEU A 46 9.91 -5.67 9.84
N PRO A 47 10.19 -6.99 9.67
CA PRO A 47 11.53 -7.53 9.84
C PRO A 47 12.47 -6.94 8.77
N GLY A 48 13.29 -5.98 9.18
CA GLY A 48 14.29 -5.32 8.35
C GLY A 48 15.62 -6.07 8.29
N ASP A 49 16.48 -5.67 7.37
CA ASP A 49 17.89 -6.11 7.29
C ASP A 49 18.79 -5.23 8.19
N ARG A 50 18.26 -4.06 8.59
CA ARG A 50 18.93 -3.09 9.46
C ARG A 50 17.98 -2.56 10.53
N PRO A 51 18.49 -2.16 11.69
CA PRO A 51 17.69 -1.46 12.68
C PRO A 51 17.25 -0.10 12.13
N ARG A 52 16.04 0.34 12.49
CA ARG A 52 15.50 1.64 12.10
C ARG A 52 16.38 2.77 12.64
N PRO A 53 16.86 3.70 11.80
CA PRO A 53 17.65 4.84 12.25
C PRO A 53 16.77 5.86 13.01
N PRO A 54 17.33 6.69 13.86
CA PRO A 54 16.58 7.72 14.60
C PRO A 54 16.02 8.83 13.69
N VAL A 55 16.58 8.98 12.49
CA VAL A 55 16.13 9.93 11.45
C VAL A 55 16.15 9.23 10.11
N GLN A 56 15.05 9.30 9.36
CA GLN A 56 14.98 8.76 8.00
C GLN A 56 15.95 9.50 7.07
N SER A 57 16.72 8.75 6.27
CA SER A 57 17.56 9.33 5.21
C SER A 57 16.77 9.71 3.97
N HIS A 58 15.54 9.22 3.84
CA HIS A 58 14.71 9.26 2.63
C HIS A 58 15.34 8.61 1.40
N GLN A 59 16.44 7.88 1.56
CA GLN A 59 17.02 7.08 0.49
C GLN A 59 16.18 5.84 0.25
N GLY A 60 15.67 5.73 -0.96
CA GLY A 60 14.88 4.59 -1.40
C GLY A 60 15.54 3.84 -2.55
N ASP A 61 14.95 2.73 -2.92
CA ASP A 61 15.19 2.03 -4.18
C ASP A 61 13.89 1.40 -4.68
N LEU A 62 13.92 0.83 -5.88
CA LEU A 62 12.76 0.36 -6.62
C LEU A 62 12.97 -1.08 -7.05
N TYR A 63 12.01 -1.94 -6.75
CA TYR A 63 11.95 -3.29 -7.28
C TYR A 63 10.73 -3.44 -8.17
N ARG A 64 10.95 -3.60 -9.48
CA ARG A 64 9.89 -3.72 -10.49
C ARG A 64 9.67 -5.16 -10.89
N PHE A 65 8.41 -5.55 -11.05
CA PHE A 65 8.01 -6.85 -11.55
C PHE A 65 6.63 -6.75 -12.22
N ASP A 66 6.34 -7.68 -13.11
CA ASP A 66 5.02 -7.77 -13.74
C ASP A 66 4.30 -9.02 -13.22
N LEU A 67 2.97 -8.93 -13.07
CA LEU A 67 2.16 -10.13 -12.92
C LEU A 67 2.01 -10.82 -14.27
N SER A 68 1.96 -12.16 -14.28
CA SER A 68 1.70 -12.88 -15.51
C SER A 68 0.35 -12.47 -16.11
N PRO A 69 0.20 -12.50 -17.44
CA PRO A 69 -1.08 -12.18 -18.08
C PRO A 69 -2.24 -13.02 -17.54
N GLU A 70 -1.99 -14.29 -17.24
CA GLU A 70 -2.98 -15.22 -16.69
C GLU A 70 -3.43 -14.79 -15.28
N LEU A 71 -2.48 -14.39 -14.42
CA LEU A 71 -2.79 -13.91 -13.08
C LEU A 71 -3.54 -12.57 -13.14
N ALA A 72 -3.11 -11.65 -14.00
CA ALA A 72 -3.76 -10.36 -14.20
C ALA A 72 -5.23 -10.54 -14.63
N GLU A 73 -5.48 -11.44 -15.57
CA GLU A 73 -6.83 -11.75 -16.02
C GLU A 73 -7.68 -12.46 -14.95
N ARG A 74 -7.07 -13.33 -14.15
CA ARG A 74 -7.75 -13.96 -13.00
C ARG A 74 -8.19 -12.91 -11.99
N VAL A 75 -7.33 -11.93 -11.68
CA VAL A 75 -7.65 -10.81 -10.76
C VAL A 75 -8.84 -10.02 -11.32
N ARG A 76 -8.81 -9.63 -12.60
CA ARG A 76 -9.91 -8.86 -13.20
C ARG A 76 -11.24 -9.62 -13.12
N ARG A 77 -11.26 -10.90 -13.49
CA ARG A 77 -12.46 -11.75 -13.40
C ARG A 77 -12.94 -11.93 -11.96
N PHE A 78 -12.03 -12.15 -11.04
CA PHE A 78 -12.34 -12.27 -9.62
C PHE A 78 -13.02 -10.99 -9.09
N ASN A 79 -12.44 -9.83 -9.42
CA ASN A 79 -12.97 -8.54 -9.02
C ASN A 79 -14.36 -8.28 -9.61
N ALA A 80 -14.53 -8.51 -10.92
CA ALA A 80 -15.81 -8.33 -11.58
C ALA A 80 -16.90 -9.23 -10.98
N ALA A 81 -16.59 -10.50 -10.67
CA ALA A 81 -17.53 -11.44 -10.08
C ALA A 81 -17.96 -11.09 -8.64
N ARG A 82 -17.16 -10.27 -7.90
CA ARG A 82 -17.40 -9.90 -6.51
C ARG A 82 -17.69 -8.43 -6.26
N GLY A 83 -17.75 -7.61 -7.32
CA GLY A 83 -17.92 -6.16 -7.18
C GLY A 83 -16.77 -5.49 -6.44
N LEU A 84 -15.53 -6.00 -6.60
CA LEU A 84 -14.32 -5.44 -6.02
C LEU A 84 -13.59 -4.59 -7.06
N THR A 85 -12.87 -3.58 -6.58
CA THR A 85 -11.92 -2.84 -7.41
C THR A 85 -10.54 -3.49 -7.35
N MET A 86 -9.68 -3.20 -8.34
CA MET A 86 -8.27 -3.60 -8.30
C MET A 86 -7.60 -3.14 -7.02
N PHE A 87 -7.84 -1.90 -6.61
CA PHE A 87 -7.30 -1.32 -5.38
C PHE A 87 -7.69 -2.13 -4.13
N MET A 88 -8.96 -2.53 -3.99
CA MET A 88 -9.42 -3.33 -2.84
C MET A 88 -8.68 -4.66 -2.75
N THR A 89 -8.55 -5.38 -3.86
CA THR A 89 -7.87 -6.69 -3.89
C THR A 89 -6.37 -6.55 -3.60
N MET A 90 -5.69 -5.56 -4.20
CA MET A 90 -4.26 -5.32 -3.96
C MET A 90 -4.00 -4.90 -2.51
N THR A 91 -4.87 -4.04 -1.95
CA THR A 91 -4.79 -3.63 -0.54
C THR A 91 -5.02 -4.81 0.42
N ALA A 92 -6.00 -5.67 0.15
CA ALA A 92 -6.26 -6.86 0.96
C ALA A 92 -5.06 -7.83 0.93
N THR A 93 -4.47 -8.05 -0.25
CA THR A 93 -3.28 -8.89 -0.38
C THR A 93 -2.07 -8.29 0.34
N LEU A 94 -1.89 -6.98 0.24
CA LEU A 94 -0.83 -6.27 0.98
C LEU A 94 -1.05 -6.38 2.49
N ALA A 95 -2.27 -6.18 2.98
CA ALA A 95 -2.59 -6.35 4.39
C ALA A 95 -2.29 -7.78 4.89
N ALA A 96 -2.63 -8.80 4.10
CA ALA A 96 -2.28 -10.18 4.42
C ALA A 96 -0.75 -10.40 4.47
N LEU A 97 0.01 -9.83 3.54
CA LEU A 97 1.47 -9.87 3.55
C LEU A 97 2.04 -9.22 4.83
N LEU A 98 1.60 -7.99 5.14
CA LEU A 98 2.06 -7.25 6.31
C LEU A 98 1.75 -8.00 7.61
N TYR A 99 0.55 -8.56 7.74
CA TYR A 99 0.17 -9.42 8.85
C TYR A 99 1.11 -10.64 9.00
N ARG A 100 1.38 -11.35 7.89
CA ARG A 100 2.24 -12.53 7.88
C ARG A 100 3.70 -12.23 8.20
N TYR A 101 4.17 -11.01 7.91
CA TYR A 101 5.54 -10.57 8.19
C TYR A 101 5.72 -9.99 9.59
N SER A 102 4.78 -9.18 10.06
CA SER A 102 4.89 -8.48 11.35
C SER A 102 4.24 -9.22 12.51
N GLY A 103 3.25 -10.09 12.25
CA GLY A 103 2.39 -10.67 13.27
C GLY A 103 1.41 -9.67 13.90
N GLN A 104 1.44 -8.41 13.47
CA GLN A 104 0.56 -7.37 14.01
C GLN A 104 -0.84 -7.47 13.40
N GLN A 105 -1.86 -7.35 14.25
CA GLN A 105 -3.26 -7.52 13.85
C GLN A 105 -3.94 -6.21 13.46
N ASP A 106 -3.41 -5.06 13.89
CA ASP A 106 -3.92 -3.72 13.58
C ASP A 106 -2.97 -3.03 12.60
N LEU A 107 -3.31 -3.08 11.34
CA LEU A 107 -2.49 -2.58 10.26
C LEU A 107 -3.08 -1.30 9.67
N ARG A 108 -2.20 -0.39 9.27
CA ARG A 108 -2.57 0.86 8.62
C ARG A 108 -1.81 1.02 7.33
N ILE A 109 -2.56 1.23 6.26
CA ILE A 109 -2.03 1.39 4.91
C ILE A 109 -2.45 2.76 4.41
N GLY A 110 -1.48 3.58 4.02
CA GLY A 110 -1.73 4.84 3.35
C GLY A 110 -2.26 4.60 1.93
N ALA A 111 -3.20 5.42 1.50
CA ALA A 111 -3.76 5.38 0.15
C ALA A 111 -3.86 6.80 -0.40
N PRO A 112 -3.18 7.12 -1.52
CA PRO A 112 -3.35 8.40 -2.17
C PRO A 112 -4.71 8.45 -2.87
N VAL A 113 -5.37 9.61 -2.81
CA VAL A 113 -6.61 9.89 -3.53
C VAL A 113 -6.46 11.14 -4.36
N ALA A 114 -7.01 11.11 -5.59
CA ALA A 114 -6.92 12.24 -6.52
C ALA A 114 -7.69 13.48 -6.02
N ASN A 115 -8.71 13.26 -5.18
CA ASN A 115 -9.56 14.29 -4.60
C ASN A 115 -10.18 15.27 -5.62
N ARG A 116 -10.45 14.77 -6.85
CA ARG A 116 -11.12 15.51 -7.94
C ARG A 116 -12.56 14.99 -8.10
N ILE A 117 -13.37 15.18 -7.03
CA ILE A 117 -14.74 14.65 -6.96
C ILE A 117 -15.77 15.55 -7.65
N ARG A 118 -15.35 16.75 -8.06
CA ARG A 118 -16.22 17.71 -8.74
C ARG A 118 -15.82 17.84 -10.21
N PRO A 119 -16.77 17.81 -11.14
CA PRO A 119 -16.47 17.93 -12.58
C PRO A 119 -15.66 19.20 -12.89
N GLU A 120 -15.94 20.31 -12.19
CA GLU A 120 -15.24 21.58 -12.39
C GLU A 120 -13.75 21.49 -12.03
N SER A 121 -13.35 20.53 -11.19
CA SER A 121 -11.95 20.34 -10.80
C SER A 121 -11.12 19.48 -11.77
N GLU A 122 -11.76 18.78 -12.72
CA GLU A 122 -11.05 17.85 -13.63
C GLU A 122 -10.01 18.56 -14.51
N GLY A 123 -10.37 19.71 -15.07
CA GLY A 123 -9.49 20.49 -15.94
C GLY A 123 -8.49 21.41 -15.21
N LEU A 124 -8.58 21.53 -13.87
CA LEU A 124 -7.75 22.46 -13.13
C LEU A 124 -6.32 21.92 -12.95
N ILE A 125 -5.33 22.80 -12.97
CA ILE A 125 -3.97 22.50 -12.55
C ILE A 125 -3.81 22.93 -11.10
N GLY A 126 -3.44 21.99 -10.22
CA GLY A 126 -3.27 22.29 -8.79
C GLY A 126 -3.01 21.05 -7.95
N ALA A 127 -2.71 21.24 -6.67
CA ALA A 127 -2.42 20.19 -5.69
C ALA A 127 -3.70 19.68 -5.03
N PHE A 128 -4.39 18.76 -5.69
CA PHE A 128 -5.63 18.15 -5.18
C PHE A 128 -5.40 16.88 -4.36
N LEU A 129 -4.24 16.22 -4.57
CA LEU A 129 -3.93 14.95 -3.94
C LEU A 129 -4.07 15.02 -2.42
N ASN A 130 -4.79 14.04 -1.88
CA ASN A 130 -4.89 13.81 -0.45
C ASN A 130 -4.47 12.36 -0.12
N THR A 131 -4.33 12.06 1.15
CA THR A 131 -3.97 10.73 1.64
C THR A 131 -5.00 10.24 2.65
N GLN A 132 -5.46 9.01 2.48
CA GLN A 132 -6.31 8.31 3.43
C GLN A 132 -5.50 7.26 4.20
N VAL A 133 -5.99 6.89 5.38
CA VAL A 133 -5.42 5.84 6.22
C VAL A 133 -6.41 4.68 6.31
N LEU A 134 -6.16 3.62 5.60
CA LEU A 134 -6.98 2.42 5.63
C LEU A 134 -6.53 1.52 6.79
N ARG A 135 -7.40 1.33 7.77
CA ARG A 135 -7.17 0.44 8.90
C ARG A 135 -7.70 -0.95 8.57
N CYS A 136 -6.82 -1.94 8.60
CA CYS A 136 -7.15 -3.34 8.43
C CYS A 136 -6.86 -4.10 9.73
N ARG A 137 -7.88 -4.75 10.28
CA ARG A 137 -7.75 -5.60 11.47
C ARG A 137 -7.81 -7.05 11.05
N LEU A 138 -6.73 -7.77 11.25
CA LEU A 138 -6.61 -9.15 10.85
C LEU A 138 -6.32 -10.04 12.05
N ASP A 139 -6.89 -11.24 12.02
CA ASP A 139 -6.43 -12.34 12.85
C ASP A 139 -6.23 -13.61 12.00
N GLY A 140 -5.53 -14.60 12.54
CA GLY A 140 -5.20 -15.80 11.78
C GLY A 140 -6.41 -16.68 11.43
N GLN A 141 -7.56 -16.49 12.10
CA GLN A 141 -8.78 -17.25 11.87
C GLN A 141 -9.68 -16.62 10.80
N MET A 142 -9.47 -15.32 10.53
CA MET A 142 -10.22 -14.59 9.51
C MET A 142 -10.06 -15.25 8.14
N SER A 143 -11.17 -15.42 7.43
CA SER A 143 -11.18 -15.92 6.07
C SER A 143 -10.78 -14.83 5.06
N VAL A 144 -10.37 -15.25 3.88
CA VAL A 144 -10.12 -14.36 2.74
C VAL A 144 -11.36 -13.52 2.40
N GLY A 145 -12.56 -14.12 2.43
CA GLY A 145 -13.81 -13.42 2.15
C GLY A 145 -14.11 -12.31 3.15
N GLU A 146 -13.87 -12.55 4.44
CA GLU A 146 -14.04 -11.55 5.50
C GLU A 146 -13.02 -10.41 5.36
N LEU A 147 -11.76 -10.70 5.03
CA LEU A 147 -10.76 -9.67 4.77
C LEU A 147 -11.16 -8.79 3.57
N LEU A 148 -11.58 -9.40 2.47
CA LEU A 148 -11.98 -8.66 1.27
C LEU A 148 -13.18 -7.75 1.55
N GLU A 149 -14.17 -8.24 2.30
CA GLU A 149 -15.34 -7.43 2.67
C GLU A 149 -14.98 -6.30 3.63
N GLN A 150 -14.10 -6.57 4.62
CA GLN A 150 -13.59 -5.52 5.52
C GLN A 150 -12.86 -4.42 4.72
N VAL A 151 -11.96 -4.79 3.80
CA VAL A 151 -11.22 -3.82 2.98
C VAL A 151 -12.18 -3.08 2.06
N ARG A 152 -13.16 -3.76 1.44
CA ARG A 152 -14.17 -3.13 0.61
C ARG A 152 -14.92 -2.05 1.38
N GLN A 153 -15.41 -2.37 2.58
CA GLN A 153 -16.13 -1.42 3.41
C GLN A 153 -15.25 -0.25 3.84
N THR A 154 -14.02 -0.54 4.29
CA THR A 154 -13.05 0.49 4.70
C THR A 154 -12.73 1.46 3.56
N VAL A 155 -12.62 0.97 2.32
CA VAL A 155 -12.35 1.82 1.15
C VAL A 155 -13.58 2.68 0.80
N ILE A 156 -14.79 2.11 0.80
CA ILE A 156 -16.03 2.84 0.50
C ILE A 156 -16.27 3.94 1.54
N ASP A 157 -16.16 3.61 2.81
CA ASP A 157 -16.35 4.57 3.90
C ASP A 157 -15.28 5.66 3.86
N GLY A 158 -14.03 5.29 3.59
CA GLY A 158 -12.92 6.22 3.40
C GLY A 158 -13.18 7.20 2.26
N GLN A 159 -13.67 6.73 1.11
CA GLN A 159 -14.03 7.59 -0.02
C GLN A 159 -15.12 8.61 0.32
N SER A 160 -16.07 8.24 1.18
CA SER A 160 -17.11 9.15 1.66
C SER A 160 -16.59 10.23 2.64
N HIS A 161 -15.33 10.11 3.08
CA HIS A 161 -14.66 10.99 4.03
C HIS A 161 -13.27 11.44 3.52
N GLN A 162 -13.08 11.54 2.19
CA GLN A 162 -11.78 11.79 1.59
C GLN A 162 -11.36 13.26 1.54
N ASP A 163 -12.28 14.17 1.83
CA ASP A 163 -12.04 15.61 1.66
C ASP A 163 -11.25 16.25 2.81
N LEU A 164 -11.21 15.61 3.98
CA LEU A 164 -10.42 16.08 5.10
C LEU A 164 -8.94 15.99 4.76
N PRO A 165 -8.20 17.12 4.74
CA PRO A 165 -6.75 17.09 4.51
C PRO A 165 -6.05 16.22 5.56
N PHE A 166 -5.08 15.41 5.10
CA PHE A 166 -4.33 14.49 5.96
C PHE A 166 -3.65 15.20 7.14
N ASP A 167 -3.15 16.41 6.92
CA ASP A 167 -2.51 17.20 7.98
C ASP A 167 -3.49 17.55 9.11
N HIS A 168 -4.75 17.86 8.78
CA HIS A 168 -5.80 18.09 9.79
C HIS A 168 -6.12 16.82 10.59
N LEU A 169 -6.04 15.66 9.94
CA LEU A 169 -6.21 14.38 10.62
C LEU A 169 -5.06 14.12 11.60
N VAL A 170 -3.82 14.33 11.17
CA VAL A 170 -2.62 14.17 12.02
C VAL A 170 -2.67 15.14 13.20
N GLU A 171 -3.07 16.39 12.96
CA GLU A 171 -3.24 17.40 14.02
C GLU A 171 -4.28 16.97 15.05
N ALA A 172 -5.42 16.42 14.59
CA ALA A 172 -6.52 16.03 15.47
C ALA A 172 -6.28 14.75 16.26
N LEU A 173 -5.52 13.80 15.71
CA LEU A 173 -5.17 12.52 16.36
C LEU A 173 -3.92 12.62 17.22
N GLN A 174 -3.07 13.61 17.00
CA GLN A 174 -1.83 13.85 17.74
C GLN A 174 -0.97 12.57 17.92
N PRO A 175 -0.69 11.78 16.87
CA PRO A 175 0.14 10.60 17.00
C PRO A 175 1.54 10.97 17.47
N PRO A 176 2.29 10.04 18.09
CA PRO A 176 3.69 10.28 18.45
C PRO A 176 4.47 10.76 17.22
N ARG A 177 5.15 11.91 17.36
CA ARG A 177 5.99 12.46 16.29
C ARG A 177 7.38 11.85 16.34
N SER A 178 7.88 11.40 15.21
CA SER A 178 9.21 10.83 15.08
C SER A 178 9.84 11.30 13.78
N ALA A 179 11.15 11.52 13.80
CA ALA A 179 11.93 11.73 12.58
C ALA A 179 12.29 10.39 11.88
N ALA A 180 12.02 9.25 12.55
CA ALA A 180 12.35 7.91 12.06
C ALA A 180 11.27 7.29 11.19
N TYR A 181 10.02 7.79 11.23
CA TYR A 181 8.89 7.22 10.48
C TYR A 181 7.75 8.22 10.32
N ASN A 182 6.90 7.98 9.33
CA ASN A 182 5.67 8.75 9.13
C ASN A 182 4.63 8.45 10.21
N PRO A 183 3.90 9.47 10.66
CA PRO A 183 2.78 9.26 11.57
C PRO A 183 1.67 8.44 10.89
N LEU A 184 0.89 7.72 11.67
CA LEU A 184 -0.30 6.96 11.31
C LEU A 184 -0.07 5.72 10.42
N PHE A 185 0.85 5.73 9.46
CA PHE A 185 1.16 4.58 8.61
C PHE A 185 2.60 4.65 8.06
N GLN A 186 3.21 3.50 7.77
CA GLN A 186 4.57 3.39 7.23
C GLN A 186 4.59 2.71 5.86
N VAL A 187 3.47 2.12 5.46
CA VAL A 187 3.30 1.43 4.17
C VAL A 187 2.17 2.08 3.39
N MET A 188 2.40 2.28 2.09
CA MET A 188 1.43 2.85 1.16
C MET A 188 1.04 1.83 0.08
N CYS A 189 -0.19 1.89 -0.38
CA CYS A 189 -0.69 1.16 -1.54
C CYS A 189 -1.29 2.15 -2.53
N ASN A 190 -0.83 2.09 -3.78
CA ASN A 190 -1.36 2.88 -4.87
C ASN A 190 -1.70 1.97 -6.05
N VAL A 191 -2.88 2.14 -6.61
CA VAL A 191 -3.29 1.45 -7.84
C VAL A 191 -3.77 2.49 -8.82
N GLN A 192 -3.16 2.52 -9.98
CA GLN A 192 -3.50 3.48 -11.01
C GLN A 192 -3.72 2.77 -12.34
N ARG A 193 -4.63 3.30 -13.14
CA ARG A 193 -4.79 2.91 -14.53
C ARG A 193 -4.00 3.90 -15.39
N TRP A 194 -3.14 3.37 -16.24
CA TRP A 194 -2.33 4.20 -17.11
C TRP A 194 -2.76 4.01 -18.56
N GLU A 195 -3.42 5.01 -19.11
CA GLU A 195 -3.85 5.02 -20.51
C GLU A 195 -2.75 5.49 -21.49
N PHE A 196 -1.53 5.72 -20.99
CA PHE A 196 -0.46 6.40 -21.72
C PHE A 196 0.44 5.49 -22.57
N GLN A 197 0.11 4.20 -22.73
CA GLN A 197 0.94 3.31 -23.56
C GLN A 197 0.77 3.51 -25.07
N GLN A 198 -0.18 4.31 -25.51
CA GLN A 198 -0.19 4.74 -26.89
C GLN A 198 0.77 5.92 -27.03
N THR A 199 1.88 5.68 -27.70
CA THR A 199 2.77 6.72 -28.21
C THR A 199 1.88 7.73 -28.93
N ARG A 200 1.51 8.84 -28.27
CA ARG A 200 0.73 9.87 -28.91
C ARG A 200 1.64 10.53 -29.93
N GLN A 201 1.40 10.29 -31.20
CA GLN A 201 1.97 11.07 -32.27
C GLN A 201 1.39 12.48 -32.18
N LEU A 202 2.13 13.39 -31.55
CA LEU A 202 1.84 14.81 -31.64
C LEU A 202 2.49 15.31 -32.93
N ALA A 203 1.67 15.72 -33.90
CA ALA A 203 2.07 16.43 -35.13
C ALA A 203 3.59 16.47 -35.42
N GLY A 204 4.18 15.36 -35.88
CA GLY A 204 5.62 15.26 -36.22
C GLY A 204 6.57 14.99 -35.04
N MET A 205 6.07 14.70 -33.86
CA MET A 205 6.88 14.33 -32.67
C MET A 205 6.53 12.91 -32.19
N THR A 206 7.55 12.19 -31.77
CA THR A 206 7.38 10.93 -31.04
C THR A 206 7.50 11.22 -29.54
N VAL A 207 6.50 10.84 -28.76
CA VAL A 207 6.54 10.97 -27.29
C VAL A 207 6.98 9.65 -26.70
N GLU A 208 8.12 9.65 -26.01
CA GLU A 208 8.66 8.52 -25.29
C GLU A 208 8.53 8.76 -23.78
N TYR A 209 8.09 7.73 -23.05
CA TYR A 209 8.08 7.77 -21.58
C TYR A 209 9.45 7.39 -21.05
N ILE A 210 10.07 8.33 -20.35
CA ILE A 210 11.29 8.07 -19.59
C ILE A 210 10.89 7.79 -18.13
N ALA A 211 11.12 6.58 -17.67
CA ALA A 211 10.84 6.20 -16.30
C ALA A 211 11.66 7.07 -15.32
N ASN A 212 10.99 7.69 -14.37
CA ASN A 212 11.67 8.40 -13.30
C ASN A 212 12.24 7.40 -12.30
N ASP A 213 13.56 7.31 -12.22
CA ASP A 213 14.29 6.48 -11.25
C ASP A 213 14.62 7.27 -9.97
N ALA A 214 13.71 8.14 -9.53
CA ALA A 214 13.89 8.86 -8.28
C ALA A 214 14.01 7.87 -7.12
N ARG A 215 15.21 7.77 -6.55
CA ARG A 215 15.53 6.87 -5.45
C ARG A 215 15.29 7.53 -4.10
N ALA A 216 14.13 8.15 -3.95
CA ALA A 216 13.70 8.76 -2.70
C ALA A 216 12.38 8.12 -2.26
N THR A 217 12.25 7.86 -0.97
CA THR A 217 11.01 7.38 -0.38
C THR A 217 10.69 8.11 0.92
N LYS A 218 9.39 8.30 1.16
CA LYS A 218 8.86 8.84 2.43
C LYS A 218 8.38 7.74 3.36
N PHE A 219 8.25 6.51 2.85
CA PHE A 219 7.66 5.37 3.56
C PHE A 219 8.65 4.24 3.65
N ASP A 220 8.40 3.31 4.57
CA ASP A 220 9.19 2.09 4.67
C ASP A 220 9.02 1.25 3.40
N LEU A 221 7.77 1.15 2.92
CA LEU A 221 7.41 0.40 1.73
C LEU A 221 6.23 1.08 1.01
N ASN A 222 6.25 1.11 -0.31
CA ASN A 222 5.14 1.55 -1.14
C ASN A 222 4.91 0.53 -2.26
N LEU A 223 3.71 -0.04 -2.32
CA LEU A 223 3.28 -0.89 -3.42
C LEU A 223 2.52 -0.04 -4.43
N GLU A 224 3.06 0.03 -5.63
CA GLU A 224 2.40 0.62 -6.79
C GLU A 224 2.00 -0.46 -7.78
N VAL A 225 0.73 -0.49 -8.17
CA VAL A 225 0.22 -1.37 -9.23
C VAL A 225 -0.35 -0.51 -10.34
N THR A 226 0.17 -0.71 -11.54
CA THR A 226 -0.27 0.01 -12.73
C THR A 226 -1.01 -0.95 -13.66
N ASP A 227 -2.28 -0.68 -13.91
CA ASP A 227 -3.06 -1.41 -14.91
C ASP A 227 -2.74 -0.88 -16.30
N LEU A 228 -2.11 -1.73 -17.10
CA LEU A 228 -1.61 -1.44 -18.44
C LEU A 228 -2.43 -2.19 -19.51
N ASP A 229 -3.73 -2.34 -19.31
CA ASP A 229 -4.71 -3.07 -20.13
C ASP A 229 -4.42 -4.57 -20.29
N GLN A 230 -3.24 -4.95 -20.79
CA GLN A 230 -2.88 -6.35 -21.01
C GLN A 230 -2.04 -6.96 -19.88
N ARG A 231 -1.39 -6.13 -19.05
CA ARG A 231 -0.55 -6.56 -17.94
C ARG A 231 -0.77 -5.68 -16.71
N LEU A 232 -0.42 -6.19 -15.55
CA LEU A 232 -0.33 -5.43 -14.33
C LEU A 232 1.15 -5.26 -13.98
N GLY A 233 1.66 -4.04 -14.16
CA GLY A 233 3.01 -3.67 -13.73
C GLY A 233 3.00 -3.36 -12.24
N CYS A 234 3.95 -3.90 -11.50
CA CYS A 234 4.08 -3.71 -10.06
C CYS A 234 5.44 -3.09 -9.72
N CYS A 235 5.46 -2.23 -8.73
CA CYS A 235 6.68 -1.65 -8.20
C CYS A 235 6.61 -1.59 -6.66
N LEU A 236 7.62 -2.12 -6.00
CA LEU A 236 7.87 -1.91 -4.59
C LEU A 236 8.95 -0.86 -4.44
N THR A 237 8.57 0.35 -4.00
CA THR A 237 9.52 1.37 -3.55
C THR A 237 9.77 1.14 -2.06
N TYR A 238 11.04 1.07 -1.65
CA TYR A 238 11.40 0.71 -0.28
C TYR A 238 12.51 1.60 0.29
N SER A 239 12.52 1.73 1.62
CA SER A 239 13.56 2.45 2.33
C SER A 239 14.84 1.61 2.43
N ARG A 240 15.95 2.14 1.92
CA ARG A 240 17.28 1.54 2.06
C ARG A 240 17.83 1.61 3.48
N ASP A 241 17.22 2.42 4.33
CA ASP A 241 17.54 2.41 5.76
C ASP A 241 17.16 1.08 6.44
N LEU A 242 16.16 0.38 5.88
CA LEU A 242 15.57 -0.81 6.50
C LEU A 242 15.81 -2.09 5.71
N PHE A 243 15.81 -2.01 4.37
CA PHE A 243 15.74 -3.19 3.52
C PHE A 243 16.84 -3.23 2.47
N ASP A 244 17.23 -4.44 2.12
CA ASP A 244 18.06 -4.77 0.97
C ASP A 244 17.20 -5.35 -0.16
N GLU A 245 17.62 -5.16 -1.41
CA GLU A 245 16.89 -5.61 -2.60
C GLU A 245 16.53 -7.12 -2.56
N PRO A 246 17.40 -8.06 -2.12
CA PRO A 246 17.04 -9.49 -2.07
C PRO A 246 15.86 -9.78 -1.14
N ARG A 247 15.67 -9.01 -0.06
CA ARG A 247 14.51 -9.14 0.81
C ARG A 247 13.26 -8.66 0.11
N ILE A 248 13.32 -7.52 -0.56
CA ILE A 248 12.18 -6.96 -1.31
C ILE A 248 11.79 -7.87 -2.47
N ALA A 249 12.75 -8.47 -3.17
CA ALA A 249 12.47 -9.45 -4.21
C ALA A 249 11.70 -10.67 -3.66
N ARG A 250 12.09 -11.19 -2.48
CA ARG A 250 11.33 -12.25 -1.79
C ARG A 250 9.94 -11.78 -1.38
N MET A 251 9.81 -10.56 -0.81
CA MET A 251 8.51 -9.99 -0.43
C MET A 251 7.58 -9.86 -1.65
N ALA A 252 8.09 -9.46 -2.81
CA ALA A 252 7.34 -9.42 -4.06
C ALA A 252 6.83 -10.80 -4.46
N GLY A 253 7.67 -11.84 -4.39
CA GLY A 253 7.28 -13.23 -4.65
C GLY A 253 6.22 -13.72 -3.66
N HIS A 254 6.40 -13.43 -2.37
CA HIS A 254 5.44 -13.79 -1.33
C HIS A 254 4.09 -13.09 -1.51
N TRP A 255 4.12 -11.82 -1.90
CA TRP A 255 2.90 -11.08 -2.23
C TRP A 255 2.16 -11.68 -3.43
N GLN A 256 2.88 -12.10 -4.48
CA GLN A 256 2.30 -12.80 -5.63
C GLN A 256 1.66 -14.14 -5.22
N ASN A 257 2.36 -14.95 -4.41
CA ASN A 257 1.83 -16.21 -3.90
C ASN A 257 0.54 -16.00 -3.09
N LEU A 258 0.52 -14.97 -2.24
CA LEU A 258 -0.68 -14.61 -1.46
C LEU A 258 -1.81 -14.14 -2.38
N LEU A 259 -1.51 -13.34 -3.41
CA LEU A 259 -2.50 -12.90 -4.38
C LEU A 259 -3.12 -14.10 -5.11
N GLU A 260 -2.31 -15.02 -5.64
CA GLU A 260 -2.79 -16.23 -6.30
C GLU A 260 -3.69 -17.08 -5.41
N ALA A 261 -3.30 -17.24 -4.15
CA ALA A 261 -4.05 -18.03 -3.19
C ALA A 261 -5.35 -17.36 -2.76
N LEU A 262 -5.34 -16.04 -2.63
CA LEU A 262 -6.53 -15.23 -2.30
C LEU A 262 -7.61 -15.33 -3.37
N LEU A 263 -7.21 -15.42 -4.64
CA LEU A 263 -8.15 -15.60 -5.76
C LEU A 263 -8.79 -17.00 -5.82
N GLY A 264 -8.32 -17.93 -5.02
CA GLY A 264 -8.81 -19.33 -5.01
C GLY A 264 -10.07 -19.49 -4.17
N ASP A 265 -9.90 -19.77 -2.89
CA ASP A 265 -10.98 -20.10 -1.95
C ASP A 265 -11.23 -18.97 -0.94
N PRO A 266 -12.39 -18.27 -1.01
CA PRO A 266 -12.74 -17.22 -0.06
C PRO A 266 -12.92 -17.70 1.40
N GLN A 267 -13.16 -18.98 1.62
CA GLN A 267 -13.33 -19.55 2.95
C GLN A 267 -11.99 -19.91 3.63
N ARG A 268 -10.91 -19.90 2.85
CA ARG A 268 -9.60 -20.23 3.38
C ARG A 268 -9.14 -19.16 4.38
N ARG A 269 -8.55 -19.60 5.49
CA ARG A 269 -8.03 -18.71 6.53
C ARG A 269 -6.76 -17.99 6.07
N ILE A 270 -6.59 -16.73 6.46
CA ILE A 270 -5.41 -15.92 6.10
C ILE A 270 -4.12 -16.58 6.58
N ALA A 271 -4.12 -17.18 7.78
CA ALA A 271 -2.95 -17.89 8.30
C ALA A 271 -2.54 -19.10 7.46
N GLU A 272 -3.46 -19.72 6.73
CA GLU A 272 -3.25 -20.91 5.90
C GLU A 272 -2.83 -20.60 4.46
N LEU A 273 -2.85 -19.33 4.07
CA LEU A 273 -2.43 -18.93 2.73
C LEU A 273 -0.93 -19.23 2.54
N PRO A 274 -0.53 -19.87 1.44
CA PRO A 274 0.87 -20.17 1.16
C PRO A 274 1.65 -18.87 0.95
N LEU A 275 2.61 -18.59 1.82
CA LEU A 275 3.51 -17.46 1.70
C LEU A 275 4.69 -17.80 0.78
N PHE A 276 5.27 -18.97 0.98
CA PHE A 276 6.47 -19.43 0.29
C PHE A 276 6.13 -20.24 -0.96
N ALA A 277 6.93 -20.10 -2.02
CA ALA A 277 6.95 -21.07 -3.11
C ALA A 277 7.38 -22.46 -2.57
N ALA A 278 6.98 -23.52 -3.27
CA ALA A 278 7.27 -24.91 -2.82
C ALA A 278 8.76 -25.15 -2.56
N GLU A 279 9.62 -24.70 -3.48
CA GLU A 279 11.08 -24.84 -3.40
C GLU A 279 11.68 -24.02 -2.24
N GLU A 280 11.16 -22.83 -1.98
CA GLU A 280 11.61 -22.00 -0.86
C GLU A 280 11.22 -22.63 0.47
N ARG A 281 9.98 -23.14 0.56
CA ARG A 281 9.50 -23.86 1.75
C ARG A 281 10.37 -25.09 2.04
N GLU A 282 10.72 -25.86 1.03
CA GLU A 282 11.59 -27.04 1.18
C GLU A 282 12.99 -26.64 1.69
N ARG A 283 13.59 -25.61 1.10
CA ARG A 283 14.89 -25.08 1.57
C ARG A 283 14.84 -24.63 3.02
N LEU A 284 13.79 -23.94 3.44
CA LEU A 284 13.63 -23.47 4.83
C LEU A 284 13.47 -24.65 5.80
N LEU A 285 12.72 -25.68 5.44
CA LEU A 285 12.56 -26.89 6.25
C LEU A 285 13.91 -27.63 6.40
N LEU A 286 14.66 -27.79 5.32
CA LEU A 286 15.99 -28.41 5.34
C LEU A 286 16.98 -27.61 6.19
N ALA A 287 16.96 -26.27 6.11
CA ALA A 287 17.83 -25.44 6.92
C ALA A 287 17.47 -25.51 8.41
N GLY A 288 16.17 -25.61 8.75
CA GLY A 288 15.70 -25.78 10.13
C GLY A 288 16.15 -27.12 10.74
N THR A 289 16.11 -28.19 9.96
CA THR A 289 16.57 -29.52 10.43
C THR A 289 18.08 -29.63 10.54
N ALA A 290 18.84 -28.90 9.70
CA ALA A 290 20.31 -28.88 9.78
C ALA A 290 20.83 -28.14 11.04
N GLY A 291 20.06 -27.17 11.56
CA GLY A 291 20.38 -26.47 12.80
C GLY A 291 20.25 -27.34 14.07
N GLU A 292 19.37 -28.32 14.07
CA GLU A 292 19.24 -29.28 15.19
C GLU A 292 20.38 -30.30 15.26
N ALA A 293 21.01 -30.60 14.13
CA ALA A 293 22.13 -31.55 14.06
C ALA A 293 23.48 -30.94 14.51
N GLY A 294 23.58 -29.62 14.67
CA GLY A 294 24.82 -28.89 14.98
C GLY A 294 25.04 -28.54 16.46
N LEU A 295 24.08 -28.71 17.33
CA LEU A 295 24.20 -28.42 18.75
C LEU A 295 24.61 -29.67 19.57
N GLN A 296 25.75 -30.28 19.20
CA GLN A 296 26.45 -31.20 20.08
C GLN A 296 27.40 -30.39 21.00
N GLY A 297 26.86 -29.76 22.01
CA GLY A 297 27.60 -29.04 23.04
C GLY A 297 26.69 -28.59 24.16
N THR A 298 27.16 -28.64 25.39
CA THR A 298 26.46 -28.05 26.51
C THR A 298 26.55 -26.52 26.41
N LEU A 299 25.53 -25.78 26.90
CA LEU A 299 25.53 -24.31 26.99
C LEU A 299 26.83 -23.76 27.59
N HIS A 300 27.47 -24.48 28.52
CA HIS A 300 28.75 -24.12 29.11
C HIS A 300 29.93 -24.23 28.14
N GLY A 301 29.90 -25.16 27.19
CA GLY A 301 30.96 -25.31 26.18
C GLY A 301 30.93 -24.21 25.11
N LEU A 302 29.77 -23.58 24.87
CA LEU A 302 29.60 -22.46 23.93
C LEU A 302 30.07 -21.10 24.52
N PHE A 303 30.13 -20.99 25.86
CA PHE A 303 30.66 -19.80 26.54
C PHE A 303 32.16 -19.87 26.86
N ALA A 304 32.80 -21.02 26.68
CA ALA A 304 34.20 -21.25 27.02
C ALA A 304 35.13 -21.28 25.77
N ALA A 305 34.58 -21.14 24.59
CA ALA A 305 35.30 -21.02 23.31
C ALA A 305 35.24 -19.58 22.78
#